data_01b03053bf90a0d17974b59ea6380020
#
_entry.id   01b03053bf90a0d17974b59ea6380020
#
_cell.length_a   1.000
_cell.length_b   1.000
_cell.length_c   1.000
_cell.angle_alpha   90.00
_cell.angle_beta   90.00
_cell.angle_gamma   90.00
#
_symmetry.space_group_name_H-M   'P 1'
#
loop_
_entity.id
_entity.type
_entity.pdbx_description
1 polymer ?
#
loop_
_entity_poly.entity_id
_entity_poly.type
_entity_poly.pdbx_seq_one_letter_code
_entity_poly.pdbx_strand_id
1 'polypeptide(L)'
;MGADRTEWNQRLVAAVEAGQPDIIVSAGFMKILGQAFLDRYEERIINTHPALLPSFKGAHAVRDALDYGVKITGSTVHFVDAGVDTGRIIAQQAVEIVENDDEASLHERIKVVERQLIVRVLRAAQIVDGRVRVQL
;
A
#
# COMPACT_ATOMS: atom_id res chain seq x y z
N MET A 1 -11.37 -18.16 15.11
CA MET A 1 -10.69 -17.01 14.48
C MET A 1 -10.23 -17.33 13.07
N GLY A 2 -9.43 -18.37 12.85
CA GLY A 2 -8.94 -18.73 11.52
C GLY A 2 -10.05 -19.09 10.52
N ALA A 3 -11.02 -19.87 10.96
CA ALA A 3 -12.15 -20.30 10.10
C ALA A 3 -13.02 -19.09 9.68
N ASP A 4 -13.30 -18.18 10.62
CA ASP A 4 -14.08 -16.97 10.33
C ASP A 4 -13.37 -16.06 9.35
N ARG A 5 -12.06 -15.92 9.50
CA ARG A 5 -11.25 -15.11 8.59
C ARG A 5 -11.19 -15.73 7.19
N THR A 6 -11.09 -17.05 7.08
CA THR A 6 -11.10 -17.74 5.79
C THR A 6 -12.42 -17.51 5.06
N GLU A 7 -13.54 -17.67 5.75
CA GLU A 7 -14.88 -17.42 5.18
C GLU A 7 -15.01 -15.95 4.77
N TRP A 8 -14.54 -15.03 5.62
CA TRP A 8 -14.59 -13.60 5.33
C TRP A 8 -13.80 -13.27 4.06
N ASN A 9 -12.59 -13.85 3.90
CA ASN A 9 -11.77 -13.66 2.70
C ASN A 9 -12.45 -14.21 1.45
N GLN A 10 -13.11 -15.35 1.53
CA GLN A 10 -13.85 -15.92 0.42
C GLN A 10 -15.00 -15.02 -0.01
N ARG A 11 -15.72 -14.44 0.95
CA ARG A 11 -16.80 -13.48 0.68
C ARG A 11 -16.25 -12.21 0.04
N LEU A 12 -15.10 -11.73 0.50
CA LEU A 12 -14.46 -10.56 -0.07
C LEU A 12 -14.07 -10.82 -1.53
N VAL A 13 -13.47 -11.96 -1.83
CA VAL A 13 -13.12 -12.34 -3.20
C VAL A 13 -14.36 -12.33 -4.07
N ALA A 14 -15.45 -12.95 -3.64
CA ALA A 14 -16.69 -13.01 -4.40
C ALA A 14 -17.28 -11.62 -4.64
N ALA A 15 -17.27 -10.75 -3.63
CA ALA A 15 -17.80 -9.40 -3.74
C ALA A 15 -16.95 -8.55 -4.71
N VAL A 16 -15.65 -8.69 -4.66
CA VAL A 16 -14.72 -7.96 -5.55
C VAL A 16 -14.85 -8.50 -6.98
N GLU A 17 -14.94 -9.80 -7.16
CA GLU A 17 -15.13 -10.41 -8.49
C GLU A 17 -16.43 -9.94 -9.16
N ALA A 18 -17.48 -9.74 -8.37
CA ALA A 18 -18.75 -9.24 -8.90
C ALA A 18 -18.59 -7.84 -9.54
N GLY A 19 -17.67 -7.02 -9.03
CA GLY A 19 -17.34 -5.71 -9.62
C GLY A 19 -16.37 -5.78 -10.79
N GLN A 20 -15.76 -6.93 -11.06
CA GLN A 20 -14.78 -7.15 -12.14
C GLN A 20 -13.68 -6.09 -12.17
N PRO A 21 -12.97 -5.84 -11.05
CA PRO A 21 -11.96 -4.79 -11.02
C PRO A 21 -10.70 -5.17 -11.83
N ASP A 22 -10.11 -4.19 -12.48
CA ASP A 22 -8.80 -4.33 -13.13
C ASP A 22 -7.66 -4.06 -12.14
N ILE A 23 -7.87 -3.13 -11.21
CA ILE A 23 -6.92 -2.74 -10.18
C ILE A 23 -7.65 -2.66 -8.85
N ILE A 24 -7.00 -3.14 -7.80
CA ILE A 24 -7.50 -3.06 -6.44
C ILE A 24 -6.53 -2.24 -5.61
N VAL A 25 -7.04 -1.21 -4.94
CA VAL A 25 -6.26 -0.40 -4.00
C VAL A 25 -6.65 -0.80 -2.59
N SER A 26 -5.72 -1.36 -1.82
CA SER A 26 -6.04 -1.91 -0.51
C SER A 26 -5.96 -0.90 0.65
N ALA A 27 -5.28 0.19 0.47
CA ALA A 27 -5.25 1.33 1.41
C ALA A 27 -5.31 0.95 2.90
N GLY A 28 -4.39 0.11 3.36
CA GLY A 28 -4.31 -0.29 4.76
C GLY A 28 -5.00 -1.61 5.11
N PHE A 29 -5.65 -2.28 4.16
CA PHE A 29 -6.35 -3.55 4.41
C PHE A 29 -5.45 -4.79 4.40
N MET A 30 -4.14 -4.62 4.39
CA MET A 30 -3.17 -5.71 4.22
C MET A 30 -3.36 -6.88 5.20
N LYS A 31 -3.70 -6.58 6.45
CA LYS A 31 -3.78 -7.60 7.50
C LYS A 31 -4.93 -8.58 7.33
N ILE A 32 -5.93 -8.24 6.52
CA ILE A 32 -7.14 -9.03 6.37
C ILE A 32 -7.25 -9.73 5.03
N LEU A 33 -6.29 -9.50 4.13
CA LEU A 33 -6.26 -10.17 2.84
C LEU A 33 -5.66 -11.57 3.01
N GLY A 34 -6.43 -12.59 2.67
CA GLY A 34 -5.98 -13.98 2.72
C GLY A 34 -5.32 -14.42 1.42
N GLN A 35 -4.71 -15.59 1.45
CA GLN A 35 -3.98 -16.13 0.31
C GLN A 35 -4.86 -16.31 -0.91
N ALA A 36 -6.12 -16.72 -0.74
CA ALA A 36 -7.04 -16.88 -1.87
C ALA A 36 -7.28 -15.57 -2.60
N PHE A 37 -7.40 -14.45 -1.86
CA PHE A 37 -7.57 -13.13 -2.46
C PHE A 37 -6.28 -12.72 -3.21
N LEU A 38 -5.12 -12.91 -2.61
CA LEU A 38 -3.84 -12.59 -3.22
C LEU A 38 -3.59 -13.39 -4.49
N ASP A 39 -3.89 -14.69 -4.47
CA ASP A 39 -3.73 -15.57 -5.63
C ASP A 39 -4.64 -15.14 -6.80
N ARG A 40 -5.87 -14.73 -6.48
CA ARG A 40 -6.85 -14.33 -7.50
C ARG A 40 -6.49 -13.02 -8.19
N TYR A 41 -5.89 -12.09 -7.45
CA TYR A 41 -5.59 -10.74 -7.93
C TYR A 41 -4.10 -10.42 -7.93
N GLU A 42 -3.25 -11.43 -8.08
CA GLU A 42 -1.81 -11.24 -8.14
C GLU A 42 -1.44 -10.16 -9.17
N GLU A 43 -0.55 -9.25 -8.77
CA GLU A 43 -0.09 -8.11 -9.57
C GLU A 43 -1.20 -7.13 -9.97
N ARG A 44 -2.35 -7.17 -9.32
CA ARG A 44 -3.42 -6.18 -9.48
C ARG A 44 -3.77 -5.45 -8.20
N ILE A 45 -3.23 -5.90 -7.07
CA ILE A 45 -3.47 -5.26 -5.78
C ILE A 45 -2.31 -4.33 -5.49
N ILE A 46 -2.63 -3.06 -5.26
CA ILE A 46 -1.64 -2.06 -4.87
C ILE A 46 -2.00 -1.47 -3.51
N ASN A 47 -0.99 -1.08 -2.77
CA ASN A 47 -1.14 -0.50 -1.44
C ASN A 47 -0.22 0.69 -1.30
N THR A 48 -0.52 1.54 -0.34
CA THR A 48 0.32 2.66 0.05
C THR A 48 0.92 2.39 1.43
N HIS A 49 2.15 2.86 1.64
CA HIS A 49 2.84 2.73 2.92
C HIS A 49 3.49 4.06 3.28
N PRO A 50 3.31 4.56 4.51
CA PRO A 50 3.79 5.89 4.89
C PRO A 50 5.27 5.91 5.30
N ALA A 51 6.13 5.37 4.44
CA ALA A 51 7.58 5.40 4.57
C ALA A 51 8.22 5.13 3.21
N LEU A 52 9.53 5.31 3.12
CA LEU A 52 10.30 4.94 1.93
C LEU A 52 10.75 3.49 2.07
N LEU A 53 9.95 2.55 1.61
CA LEU A 53 10.31 1.14 1.64
C LEU A 53 11.64 0.89 0.92
N PRO A 54 12.49 -0.01 1.37
CA PRO A 54 12.26 -1.02 2.42
C PRO A 54 12.44 -0.53 3.86
N SER A 55 12.63 0.76 4.07
CA SER A 55 12.75 1.31 5.43
C SER A 55 11.39 1.31 6.13
N PHE A 56 11.41 1.04 7.42
CA PHE A 56 10.24 1.15 8.31
C PHE A 56 9.00 0.40 7.83
N LYS A 57 9.16 -0.87 7.55
CA LYS A 57 8.03 -1.77 7.28
C LYS A 57 7.15 -1.91 8.52
N GLY A 58 5.87 -2.23 8.33
CA GLY A 58 4.96 -2.53 9.42
C GLY A 58 4.01 -1.39 9.76
N ALA A 59 3.28 -1.56 10.85
CA ALA A 59 2.11 -0.74 11.19
C ALA A 59 2.44 0.63 11.78
N HIS A 60 3.67 0.86 12.22
CA HIS A 60 4.06 2.08 12.94
C HIS A 60 5.18 2.85 12.23
N ALA A 61 5.15 2.87 10.91
CA ALA A 61 6.22 3.43 10.09
C ALA A 61 6.50 4.91 10.37
N VAL A 62 5.47 5.72 10.59
CA VAL A 62 5.64 7.16 10.86
C VAL A 62 6.35 7.36 12.19
N ARG A 63 5.91 6.67 13.23
CA ARG A 63 6.51 6.74 14.55
C ARG A 63 7.94 6.21 14.54
N ASP A 64 8.15 5.08 13.87
CA ASP A 64 9.47 4.46 13.77
C ASP A 64 10.48 5.38 13.09
N ALA A 65 10.05 6.09 12.04
CA ALA A 65 10.90 7.06 11.37
C ALA A 65 11.30 8.22 12.29
N LEU A 66 10.34 8.75 13.06
CA LEU A 66 10.61 9.80 14.04
C LEU A 66 11.56 9.32 15.13
N ASP A 67 11.30 8.14 15.69
CA ASP A 67 12.11 7.57 16.77
C ASP A 67 13.54 7.27 16.31
N TYR A 68 13.70 6.83 15.07
CA TYR A 68 15.02 6.57 14.51
C TYR A 68 15.82 7.86 14.27
N GLY A 69 15.11 8.95 13.99
CA GLY A 69 15.73 10.25 13.74
C GLY A 69 16.12 10.51 12.29
N VAL A 70 15.49 9.81 11.33
CA VAL A 70 15.74 10.10 9.91
C VAL A 70 15.26 11.51 9.57
N LYS A 71 15.88 12.13 8.59
CA LYS A 71 15.52 13.49 8.17
C LYS A 71 14.54 13.49 6.99
N ILE A 72 14.46 12.37 6.28
CA ILE A 72 13.59 12.20 5.13
C ILE A 72 12.89 10.87 5.26
N THR A 73 11.57 10.90 5.12
CA THR A 73 10.73 9.73 4.95
C THR A 73 9.91 9.91 3.69
N GLY A 74 8.73 9.35 3.59
CA GLY A 74 7.91 9.52 2.40
C GLY A 74 6.73 8.58 2.34
N SER A 75 6.25 8.38 1.13
CA SER A 75 5.20 7.44 0.82
C SER A 75 5.66 6.51 -0.30
N THR A 76 5.26 5.25 -0.21
CA THR A 76 5.55 4.23 -1.22
C THR A 76 4.24 3.62 -1.69
N VAL A 77 4.09 3.50 -3.00
CA VAL A 77 3.04 2.70 -3.64
C VAL A 77 3.69 1.42 -4.12
N HIS A 78 3.15 0.28 -3.74
CA HIS A 78 3.74 -1.02 -4.05
C HIS A 78 2.68 -2.07 -4.32
N PHE A 79 3.10 -3.13 -5.00
CA PHE A 79 2.24 -4.31 -5.15
C PHE A 79 2.14 -5.04 -3.83
N VAL A 80 0.97 -5.65 -3.61
CA VAL A 80 0.72 -6.49 -2.43
C VAL A 80 1.09 -7.93 -2.75
N ASP A 81 1.90 -8.52 -1.89
CA ASP A 81 2.20 -9.96 -1.92
C ASP A 81 1.90 -10.58 -0.56
N ALA A 82 2.35 -11.82 -0.32
CA ALA A 82 2.09 -12.52 0.92
C ALA A 82 2.90 -11.98 2.12
N GLY A 83 3.93 -11.18 1.88
CA GLY A 83 4.73 -10.57 2.94
C GLY A 83 4.17 -9.23 3.39
N VAL A 84 4.70 -8.71 4.50
CA VAL A 84 4.33 -7.38 5.00
C VAL A 84 5.23 -6.35 4.34
N ASP A 85 4.62 -5.49 3.50
CA ASP A 85 5.31 -4.40 2.81
C ASP A 85 6.53 -4.88 2.01
N THR A 86 6.46 -6.07 1.42
CA THR A 86 7.56 -6.70 0.69
C THR A 86 7.33 -6.74 -0.82
N GLY A 87 6.17 -6.36 -1.30
CA GLY A 87 5.87 -6.36 -2.73
C GLY A 87 6.72 -5.34 -3.50
N ARG A 88 6.79 -5.55 -4.80
CA ARG A 88 7.59 -4.68 -5.67
C ARG A 88 7.09 -3.23 -5.62
N ILE A 89 8.03 -2.31 -5.51
CA ILE A 89 7.74 -0.87 -5.44
C ILE A 89 7.36 -0.36 -6.83
N ILE A 90 6.28 0.42 -6.89
CA ILE A 90 5.80 1.07 -8.12
C ILE A 90 6.28 2.52 -8.18
N ALA A 91 6.09 3.25 -7.09
CA ALA A 91 6.43 4.67 -7.03
C ALA A 91 6.71 5.10 -5.59
N GLN A 92 7.54 6.11 -5.43
CA GLN A 92 7.87 6.68 -4.12
C GLN A 92 7.95 8.19 -4.23
N GLN A 93 7.59 8.88 -3.15
CA GLN A 93 7.73 10.32 -3.01
C GLN A 93 8.29 10.65 -1.63
N ALA A 94 9.37 11.41 -1.59
CA ALA A 94 10.02 11.82 -0.35
C ALA A 94 9.21 12.91 0.37
N VAL A 95 9.24 12.85 1.70
CA VAL A 95 8.68 13.87 2.59
C VAL A 95 9.74 14.22 3.63
N GLU A 96 10.10 15.50 3.70
CA GLU A 96 11.04 15.97 4.70
C GLU A 96 10.40 15.99 6.08
N ILE A 97 11.17 15.54 7.09
CA ILE A 97 10.78 15.66 8.49
C ILE A 97 11.36 16.96 9.00
N VAL A 98 10.51 17.85 9.51
CA VAL A 98 10.93 19.15 10.02
C VAL A 98 11.04 19.11 11.54
N GLU A 99 11.80 20.05 12.09
CA GLU A 99 11.92 20.23 13.53
C GLU A 99 10.52 20.46 14.13
N ASN A 100 10.27 19.91 15.28
CA ASN A 100 8.97 19.95 15.97
C ASN A 100 7.88 19.06 15.36
N ASP A 101 8.18 18.22 14.38
CA ASP A 101 7.20 17.23 13.92
C ASP A 101 6.88 16.22 15.02
N ASP A 102 5.60 15.92 15.13
CA ASP A 102 5.13 14.75 15.87
C ASP A 102 4.52 13.74 14.87
N GLU A 103 4.04 12.63 15.40
CA GLU A 103 3.45 11.58 14.56
C GLU A 103 2.26 12.12 13.75
N ALA A 104 1.40 12.93 14.37
CA ALA A 104 0.21 13.47 13.72
C ALA A 104 0.55 14.45 12.60
N SER A 105 1.45 15.41 12.84
CA SER A 105 1.80 16.40 11.83
C SER A 105 2.53 15.78 10.64
N LEU A 106 3.45 14.86 10.91
CA LEU A 106 4.17 14.16 9.86
C LEU A 106 3.23 13.29 9.04
N HIS A 107 2.36 12.53 9.71
CA HIS A 107 1.40 11.66 9.04
C HIS A 107 0.47 12.44 8.11
N GLU A 108 -0.01 13.62 8.54
CA GLU A 108 -0.85 14.47 7.69
C GLU A 108 -0.14 14.90 6.41
N ARG A 109 1.14 15.28 6.49
CA ARG A 109 1.90 15.62 5.27
C ARG A 109 2.13 14.42 4.37
N ILE A 110 2.39 13.25 4.96
CA ILE A 110 2.54 12.02 4.20
C ILE A 110 1.24 11.66 3.49
N LYS A 111 0.08 11.82 4.14
CA LYS A 111 -1.23 11.55 3.53
C LYS A 111 -1.50 12.42 2.31
N VAL A 112 -1.12 13.69 2.35
CA VAL A 112 -1.28 14.58 1.20
C VAL A 112 -0.45 14.07 0.01
N VAL A 113 0.80 13.73 0.26
CA VAL A 113 1.70 13.18 -0.75
C VAL A 113 1.20 11.83 -1.27
N GLU A 114 0.72 10.97 -0.38
CA GLU A 114 0.14 9.68 -0.71
C GLU A 114 -1.01 9.80 -1.71
N ARG A 115 -1.94 10.72 -1.45
CA ARG A 115 -3.08 10.95 -2.35
C ARG A 115 -2.63 11.39 -3.74
N GLN A 116 -1.65 12.28 -3.81
CA GLN A 116 -1.10 12.73 -5.07
C GLN A 116 -0.38 11.60 -5.81
N LEU A 117 0.38 10.80 -5.08
CA LEU A 117 1.15 9.71 -5.65
C LEU A 117 0.23 8.60 -6.20
N ILE A 118 -0.80 8.22 -5.45
CA ILE A 118 -1.73 7.17 -5.90
C ILE A 118 -2.50 7.61 -7.15
N VAL A 119 -2.89 8.88 -7.24
CA VAL A 119 -3.55 9.41 -8.44
C VAL A 119 -2.61 9.33 -9.65
N ARG A 120 -1.33 9.71 -9.49
CA ARG A 120 -0.35 9.58 -10.56
C ARG A 120 -0.19 8.13 -11.02
N VAL A 121 -0.10 7.20 -10.08
CA VAL A 121 0.02 5.77 -10.38
C VAL A 121 -1.19 5.28 -11.15
N LEU A 122 -2.40 5.60 -10.69
CA LEU A 122 -3.63 5.15 -11.33
C LEU A 122 -3.81 5.74 -12.73
N ARG A 123 -3.40 6.98 -12.95
CA ARG A 123 -3.44 7.61 -14.28
C ARG A 123 -2.47 6.97 -15.26
N ALA A 124 -1.33 6.49 -14.78
CA ALA A 124 -0.30 5.87 -15.60
C ALA A 124 -0.47 4.36 -15.74
N ALA A 125 -1.40 3.76 -14.98
CA ALA A 125 -1.56 2.31 -14.93
C ALA A 125 -2.22 1.77 -16.21
N GLN A 126 -1.74 0.63 -16.66
CA GLN A 126 -2.30 -0.13 -17.79
C GLN A 126 -2.41 -1.59 -17.39
N ILE A 127 -3.39 -2.28 -17.93
CA ILE A 127 -3.53 -3.73 -17.76
C ILE A 127 -2.98 -4.42 -19.01
N VAL A 128 -1.93 -5.21 -18.81
CA VAL A 128 -1.28 -5.98 -19.88
C VAL A 128 -1.21 -7.43 -19.43
N ASP A 129 -1.84 -8.32 -20.19
CA ASP A 129 -1.91 -9.76 -19.88
C ASP A 129 -2.43 -10.04 -18.45
N GLY A 130 -3.44 -9.28 -18.01
CA GLY A 130 -4.03 -9.42 -16.68
C GLY A 130 -3.19 -8.85 -15.54
N ARG A 131 -2.13 -8.10 -15.83
CA ARG A 131 -1.23 -7.51 -14.83
C ARG A 131 -1.18 -6.00 -14.97
N VAL A 132 -1.01 -5.33 -13.85
CA VAL A 132 -0.85 -3.87 -13.82
C VAL A 132 0.57 -3.50 -14.25
N ARG A 133 0.67 -2.59 -15.21
CA ARG A 133 1.94 -1.98 -15.62
C ARG A 133 1.84 -0.48 -15.42
N VAL A 134 2.87 0.11 -14.84
CA VAL A 134 2.91 1.56 -14.57
C VAL A 134 4.22 2.12 -15.10
N GLN A 135 4.11 3.10 -16.00
CA GLN A 135 5.26 3.88 -16.49
C GLN A 135 5.03 5.33 -16.09
N LEU A 136 5.84 5.79 -15.19
CA LEU A 136 5.77 7.17 -14.68
C LEU A 136 6.79 8.07 -15.37
#